data_d8eff3d460ef2b14b125a11695bf18ae
#
_entry.id   d8eff3d460ef2b14b125a11695bf18ae
#
_cell.length_a   1.000
_cell.length_b   1.000
_cell.length_c   1.000
_cell.angle_alpha   90.00
_cell.angle_beta   90.00
_cell.angle_gamma   90.00
#
_symmetry.space_group_name_H-M   'P 1'
#
loop_
_entity.id
_entity.type
_entity.pdbx_description
1 polymer ?
#
loop_
_entity_poly.entity_id
_entity_poly.type
_entity_poly.pdbx_seq_one_letter_code
_entity_poly.pdbx_strand_id
1 'polypeptide(L)'
;MAADPNKKFLYFNKDGTSGEMDESLCFPVSSFIGAETQASSFMDLYFKGSKGTDATQVRVFIDTGFINIKNFYKKLVDQINFGEIAFIKVNDYAERFTDQSDVTFAITADVVPTFTLQDNILLAESITVTNNTITDSLRATSRNIPVTHLYGESAGSHEGDIIFLGSTATTAGKLYHYKSDGTWEEADADAASTCDGLLAVALGTNSASSGMLLRGTVTLSHDPGALGDVLFVSTTAGEITATAPSGSGDIVRIVGYCLHATGGQIWFNPDGAFVEVA
;
A
#
# COMPACT_ATOMS: atom_id res chain seq x y z
N MET A 1 43.13 2.88 13.67
CA MET A 1 42.18 3.70 12.85
C MET A 1 40.98 2.82 12.57
N ALA A 2 39.77 3.27 12.89
CA ALA A 2 38.56 2.45 12.63
C ALA A 2 38.43 2.16 11.12
N ALA A 3 38.09 0.94 10.76
CA ALA A 3 37.88 0.56 9.36
C ALA A 3 36.64 1.30 8.80
N ASP A 4 36.71 1.71 7.54
CA ASP A 4 35.59 2.37 6.84
C ASP A 4 34.33 1.47 6.93
N PRO A 5 33.21 1.97 7.52
CA PRO A 5 31.97 1.18 7.66
C PRO A 5 31.45 0.64 6.33
N ASN A 6 31.69 1.37 5.22
CA ASN A 6 31.25 0.95 3.88
C ASN A 6 32.06 -0.21 3.29
N LYS A 7 33.17 -0.57 3.93
CA LYS A 7 34.06 -1.67 3.52
C LYS A 7 34.01 -2.84 4.50
N LYS A 8 33.05 -2.87 5.39
CA LYS A 8 32.88 -3.94 6.37
C LYS A 8 31.87 -4.98 5.90
N PHE A 9 32.06 -6.20 6.39
CA PHE A 9 31.21 -7.35 6.10
C PHE A 9 30.74 -7.98 7.42
N LEU A 10 29.49 -8.43 7.46
CA LEU A 10 28.93 -9.27 8.51
C LEU A 10 28.95 -10.71 8.06
N TYR A 11 29.60 -11.56 8.84
CA TYR A 11 29.76 -12.99 8.57
C TYR A 11 28.99 -13.83 9.57
N PHE A 12 28.28 -14.82 9.05
CA PHE A 12 27.53 -15.81 9.79
C PHE A 12 27.95 -17.19 9.32
N ASN A 13 28.20 -18.09 10.28
CA ASN A 13 28.49 -19.48 10.00
C ASN A 13 27.65 -20.36 10.92
N LYS A 14 26.88 -21.27 10.33
CA LYS A 14 26.13 -22.30 11.04
C LYS A 14 26.95 -23.58 11.04
N ASP A 15 27.13 -24.17 12.23
CA ASP A 15 27.73 -25.48 12.35
C ASP A 15 26.86 -26.55 11.65
N GLY A 16 27.44 -27.26 10.71
CA GLY A 16 26.83 -28.44 10.14
C GLY A 16 26.88 -29.58 11.16
N THR A 17 25.72 -30.10 11.57
CA THR A 17 25.67 -31.42 12.20
C THR A 17 26.23 -32.47 11.25
N SER A 18 26.91 -33.48 11.77
CA SER A 18 27.65 -34.47 10.99
C SER A 18 26.87 -34.98 9.77
N GLY A 19 27.31 -34.57 8.57
CA GLY A 19 26.73 -34.97 7.28
C GLY A 19 26.03 -33.85 6.50
N GLU A 20 25.88 -32.65 7.03
CA GLU A 20 25.42 -31.46 6.28
C GLU A 20 26.60 -30.55 5.95
N MET A 21 26.50 -29.82 4.81
CA MET A 21 27.54 -28.84 4.45
C MET A 21 27.44 -27.64 5.42
N ASP A 22 28.59 -27.11 5.80
CA ASP A 22 28.67 -25.85 6.54
C ASP A 22 28.00 -24.74 5.73
N GLU A 23 26.94 -24.15 6.30
CA GLU A 23 26.28 -23.01 5.70
C GLU A 23 26.89 -21.72 6.25
N SER A 24 27.52 -20.95 5.37
CA SER A 24 28.06 -19.65 5.73
C SER A 24 27.49 -18.54 4.83
N LEU A 25 27.25 -17.38 5.43
CA LEU A 25 26.77 -16.19 4.78
C LEU A 25 27.66 -15.01 5.09
N CYS A 26 27.84 -14.17 4.10
CA CYS A 26 28.59 -12.93 4.24
C CYS A 26 27.87 -11.79 3.53
N PHE A 27 27.53 -10.77 4.28
CA PHE A 27 26.84 -9.58 3.77
C PHE A 27 27.71 -8.34 3.97
N PRO A 28 27.85 -7.46 2.96
CA PRO A 28 28.43 -6.15 3.17
C PRO A 28 27.52 -5.34 4.12
N VAL A 29 28.12 -4.60 5.05
CA VAL A 29 27.35 -3.74 5.99
C VAL A 29 26.47 -2.75 5.23
N SER A 30 26.88 -2.32 4.03
CA SER A 30 26.07 -1.44 3.17
C SER A 30 24.78 -2.07 2.67
N SER A 31 24.62 -3.41 2.75
CA SER A 31 23.37 -4.10 2.45
C SER A 31 22.46 -4.28 3.66
N PHE A 32 22.93 -3.98 4.86
CA PHE A 32 22.14 -4.09 6.07
C PHE A 32 21.02 -3.04 6.06
N ILE A 33 19.78 -3.50 6.21
CA ILE A 33 18.58 -2.65 6.17
C ILE A 33 18.16 -2.30 7.59
N GLY A 34 18.17 -3.29 8.49
CA GLY A 34 17.71 -3.11 9.86
C GLY A 34 17.66 -4.42 10.63
N ALA A 35 17.23 -4.34 11.87
CA ALA A 35 17.08 -5.49 12.73
C ALA A 35 15.83 -5.33 13.59
N GLU A 36 15.16 -6.45 13.88
CA GLU A 36 13.94 -6.50 14.67
C GLU A 36 14.03 -7.58 15.73
N THR A 37 13.54 -7.29 16.93
CA THR A 37 13.42 -8.28 18.01
C THR A 37 12.03 -8.88 17.99
N GLN A 38 11.92 -10.15 17.61
CA GLN A 38 10.63 -10.85 17.52
C GLN A 38 10.24 -11.56 18.82
N ALA A 39 11.23 -11.95 19.64
CA ALA A 39 11.01 -12.62 20.91
C ALA A 39 12.20 -12.37 21.87
N SER A 40 12.09 -12.82 23.10
CA SER A 40 13.15 -12.69 24.09
C SER A 40 14.43 -13.48 23.79
N SER A 41 14.40 -14.38 22.80
CA SER A 41 15.48 -15.32 22.49
C SER A 41 16.04 -15.20 21.06
N PHE A 42 15.49 -14.35 20.21
CA PHE A 42 16.04 -14.16 18.87
C PHE A 42 15.74 -12.77 18.31
N MET A 43 16.54 -12.37 17.33
CA MET A 43 16.36 -11.20 16.52
C MET A 43 16.52 -11.53 15.04
N ASP A 44 15.88 -10.75 14.21
CA ASP A 44 15.97 -10.85 12.77
C ASP A 44 16.80 -9.69 12.23
N LEU A 45 17.80 -9.99 11.43
CA LEU A 45 18.62 -9.03 10.71
C LEU A 45 18.21 -9.07 9.23
N TYR A 46 18.00 -7.93 8.64
CA TYR A 46 17.53 -7.80 7.27
C TYR A 46 18.59 -7.18 6.37
N PHE A 47 18.80 -7.77 5.21
CA PHE A 47 19.78 -7.36 4.22
C PHE A 47 19.10 -7.19 2.87
N LYS A 48 19.61 -6.29 2.02
CA LYS A 48 19.15 -6.19 0.62
C LYS A 48 19.37 -7.51 -0.07
N GLY A 49 18.31 -8.05 -0.68
CA GLY A 49 18.39 -9.31 -1.41
C GLY A 49 19.29 -9.22 -2.64
N SER A 50 19.89 -10.34 -3.03
CA SER A 50 20.79 -10.42 -4.20
C SER A 50 20.09 -10.18 -5.54
N LYS A 51 18.76 -10.20 -5.57
CA LYS A 51 17.90 -10.03 -6.77
C LYS A 51 17.07 -8.76 -6.81
N GLY A 52 17.34 -7.79 -5.93
CA GLY A 52 16.92 -6.39 -6.08
C GLY A 52 15.61 -5.96 -5.43
N THR A 53 14.65 -6.83 -5.13
CA THR A 53 13.35 -6.43 -4.54
C THR A 53 13.06 -7.01 -3.17
N ASP A 54 13.64 -8.16 -2.84
CA ASP A 54 13.36 -8.85 -1.60
C ASP A 54 14.53 -8.69 -0.61
N ALA A 55 14.22 -8.69 0.67
CA ALA A 55 15.24 -8.70 1.71
C ALA A 55 15.59 -10.14 2.10
N THR A 56 16.86 -10.39 2.38
CA THR A 56 17.28 -11.65 3.01
C THR A 56 17.21 -11.46 4.52
N GLN A 57 16.48 -12.32 5.20
CA GLN A 57 16.37 -12.35 6.66
C GLN A 57 17.37 -13.35 7.24
N VAL A 58 18.15 -12.90 8.19
CA VAL A 58 19.01 -13.76 9.02
C VAL A 58 18.51 -13.71 10.44
N ARG A 59 18.03 -14.84 10.96
CA ARG A 59 17.59 -14.96 12.34
C ARG A 59 18.76 -15.36 13.23
N VAL A 60 19.04 -14.53 14.22
CA VAL A 60 20.07 -14.75 15.21
C VAL A 60 19.40 -15.13 16.52
N PHE A 61 19.69 -16.34 17.01
CA PHE A 61 19.21 -16.80 18.30
C PHE A 61 20.22 -16.39 19.39
N ILE A 62 19.71 -15.80 20.46
CA ILE A 62 20.51 -15.31 21.58
C ILE A 62 19.95 -15.97 22.85
N ASP A 63 20.79 -16.68 23.56
CA ASP A 63 20.35 -17.36 24.78
C ASP A 63 19.97 -16.37 25.87
N THR A 64 18.79 -16.63 26.44
CA THR A 64 18.19 -16.04 27.65
C THR A 64 18.22 -14.52 27.83
N GLY A 65 17.16 -13.84 27.36
CA GLY A 65 16.62 -12.59 27.91
C GLY A 65 16.97 -11.30 27.15
N PHE A 66 16.08 -10.30 27.26
CA PHE A 66 16.19 -8.98 26.62
C PHE A 66 17.51 -8.22 26.89
N ILE A 67 18.15 -8.47 28.00
CA ILE A 67 19.44 -7.86 28.33
C ILE A 67 20.52 -8.30 27.35
N ASN A 68 20.51 -9.56 26.96
CA ASN A 68 21.50 -10.11 26.02
C ASN A 68 21.26 -9.60 24.60
N ILE A 69 20.02 -9.46 24.17
CA ILE A 69 19.66 -8.84 22.88
C ILE A 69 20.18 -7.40 22.82
N LYS A 70 19.92 -6.60 23.85
CA LYS A 70 20.40 -5.22 23.92
C LYS A 70 21.94 -5.14 23.89
N ASN A 71 22.62 -6.03 24.61
CA ASN A 71 24.08 -6.09 24.60
C ASN A 71 24.62 -6.52 23.23
N PHE A 72 23.95 -7.46 22.57
CA PHE A 72 24.29 -7.86 21.22
C PHE A 72 24.18 -6.70 20.24
N TYR A 73 23.07 -5.96 20.25
CA TYR A 73 22.90 -4.76 19.42
C TYR A 73 24.00 -3.75 19.66
N LYS A 74 24.29 -3.46 20.92
CA LYS A 74 25.34 -2.51 21.26
C LYS A 74 26.70 -2.97 20.70
N LYS A 75 27.08 -4.22 20.91
CA LYS A 75 28.32 -4.79 20.37
C LYS A 75 28.36 -4.75 18.84
N LEU A 76 27.25 -5.12 18.17
CA LEU A 76 27.17 -5.08 16.72
C LEU A 76 27.35 -3.66 16.18
N VAL A 77 26.66 -2.69 16.74
CA VAL A 77 26.77 -1.27 16.37
C VAL A 77 28.16 -0.72 16.63
N ASP A 78 28.76 -1.07 17.79
CA ASP A 78 30.11 -0.66 18.13
C ASP A 78 31.15 -1.22 17.14
N GLN A 79 31.03 -2.48 16.74
CA GLN A 79 31.90 -3.09 15.74
C GLN A 79 31.72 -2.52 14.33
N ILE A 80 30.48 -2.20 13.96
CA ILE A 80 30.20 -1.57 12.68
C ILE A 80 30.82 -0.17 12.63
N ASN A 81 30.66 0.63 13.67
CA ASN A 81 31.07 2.02 13.68
C ASN A 81 32.53 2.26 14.09
N PHE A 82 33.02 1.51 15.07
CA PHE A 82 34.30 1.78 15.74
C PHE A 82 35.29 0.64 15.66
N GLY A 83 34.86 -0.56 15.25
CA GLY A 83 35.75 -1.71 15.13
C GLY A 83 36.84 -1.50 14.08
N GLU A 84 38.03 -2.03 14.33
CA GLU A 84 39.17 -1.95 13.40
C GLU A 84 39.14 -3.02 12.31
N ILE A 85 38.30 -4.04 12.48
CA ILE A 85 38.24 -5.22 11.62
C ILE A 85 37.19 -5.01 10.53
N ALA A 86 37.58 -5.25 9.27
CA ALA A 86 36.66 -5.16 8.15
C ALA A 86 35.70 -6.35 8.03
N PHE A 87 36.05 -7.49 8.62
CA PHE A 87 35.27 -8.72 8.59
C PHE A 87 34.75 -9.04 10.00
N ILE A 88 33.46 -8.73 10.24
CA ILE A 88 32.83 -8.89 11.54
C ILE A 88 32.18 -10.27 11.59
N LYS A 89 32.72 -11.16 12.39
CA LYS A 89 32.15 -12.48 12.65
C LYS A 89 30.97 -12.33 13.64
N VAL A 90 29.75 -12.35 13.15
CA VAL A 90 28.55 -12.23 13.98
C VAL A 90 28.25 -13.54 14.69
N ASN A 91 28.38 -14.64 13.95
CA ASN A 91 28.36 -15.98 14.49
C ASN A 91 29.40 -16.81 13.72
N ASP A 92 30.30 -17.44 14.43
CA ASP A 92 31.25 -18.42 13.89
C ASP A 92 31.39 -19.53 14.95
N TYR A 93 31.12 -20.76 14.57
CA TYR A 93 31.24 -21.91 15.47
C TYR A 93 32.64 -22.06 16.05
N ALA A 94 33.66 -21.75 15.27
CA ALA A 94 35.04 -21.86 15.67
C ALA A 94 35.57 -20.66 16.49
N GLU A 95 35.04 -19.44 16.19
CA GLU A 95 35.49 -18.20 16.84
C GLU A 95 34.31 -17.29 17.10
N ARG A 96 33.74 -17.35 18.27
CA ARG A 96 32.52 -16.65 18.65
C ARG A 96 32.75 -15.15 18.83
N PHE A 97 31.85 -14.36 18.26
CA PHE A 97 31.82 -12.90 18.38
C PHE A 97 31.56 -12.40 19.81
N THR A 98 30.90 -13.19 20.64
CA THR A 98 30.58 -12.88 22.02
C THR A 98 31.11 -14.01 22.91
N ASP A 99 31.40 -13.73 24.17
CA ASP A 99 31.70 -14.73 25.19
C ASP A 99 30.51 -15.68 25.49
N GLN A 100 29.48 -15.58 24.67
CA GLN A 100 28.23 -16.32 24.81
C GLN A 100 28.25 -17.57 23.94
N SER A 101 28.13 -18.69 24.58
CA SER A 101 28.19 -20.02 23.99
C SER A 101 27.08 -20.36 23.03
N ASP A 102 26.06 -19.48 22.88
CA ASP A 102 24.76 -19.90 22.37
C ASP A 102 24.14 -18.94 21.35
N VAL A 103 24.94 -18.33 20.46
CA VAL A 103 24.43 -17.60 19.30
C VAL A 103 24.37 -18.54 18.11
N THR A 104 23.19 -18.91 17.69
CA THR A 104 22.93 -19.64 16.46
C THR A 104 22.17 -18.78 15.48
N PHE A 105 22.16 -19.10 14.20
CA PHE A 105 21.35 -18.42 13.22
C PHE A 105 20.58 -19.41 12.35
N ALA A 106 19.47 -18.97 11.80
CA ALA A 106 18.75 -19.68 10.77
C ALA A 106 18.51 -18.72 9.59
N ILE A 107 18.73 -19.20 8.38
CA ILE A 107 18.37 -18.50 7.17
C ILE A 107 16.91 -18.86 6.86
N THR A 108 16.04 -17.86 6.85
CA THR A 108 14.70 -18.04 6.30
C THR A 108 14.68 -17.46 4.89
N ALA A 109 13.84 -18.04 4.02
CA ALA A 109 13.68 -17.61 2.62
C ALA A 109 13.42 -16.09 2.55
N ASP A 110 13.65 -15.52 1.37
CA ASP A 110 13.40 -14.11 1.09
C ASP A 110 12.03 -13.69 1.63
N VAL A 111 12.02 -12.79 2.58
CA VAL A 111 10.81 -12.23 3.20
C VAL A 111 10.81 -10.72 3.05
N VAL A 112 9.65 -10.17 2.82
CA VAL A 112 9.46 -8.71 2.92
C VAL A 112 9.55 -8.34 4.40
N PRO A 113 10.52 -7.53 4.83
CA PRO A 113 10.66 -7.17 6.23
C PRO A 113 9.46 -6.34 6.67
N THR A 114 8.87 -6.75 7.79
CA THR A 114 7.85 -5.94 8.46
C THR A 114 8.55 -5.09 9.51
N PHE A 115 8.62 -3.79 9.27
CA PHE A 115 9.19 -2.85 10.23
C PHE A 115 8.10 -2.18 11.04
N THR A 116 8.23 -2.25 12.37
CA THR A 116 7.47 -1.38 13.26
C THR A 116 8.39 -0.22 13.64
N LEU A 117 8.16 0.94 13.04
CA LEU A 117 8.87 2.17 13.38
C LEU A 117 8.12 2.87 14.50
N GLN A 118 8.73 2.96 15.68
CA GLN A 118 8.16 3.69 16.81
C GLN A 118 8.45 5.19 16.79
N ASP A 119 9.41 5.67 16.03
CA ASP A 119 9.69 7.12 15.88
C ASP A 119 10.29 7.47 14.51
N ASN A 120 9.45 7.99 13.66
CA ASN A 120 9.64 9.10 12.71
C ASN A 120 10.60 9.02 11.51
N ILE A 121 11.31 7.96 11.14
CA ILE A 121 12.07 8.01 9.89
C ILE A 121 12.00 6.70 9.12
N LEU A 122 11.10 6.61 8.13
CA LEU A 122 11.20 5.67 7.03
C LEU A 122 11.72 6.42 5.80
N LEU A 123 12.97 6.15 5.41
CA LEU A 123 13.52 6.58 4.12
C LEU A 123 13.34 5.41 3.14
N ALA A 124 12.23 5.38 2.43
CA ALA A 124 11.95 4.40 1.39
C ALA A 124 11.71 5.10 0.06
N GLU A 125 12.19 4.52 -1.04
CA GLU A 125 11.86 4.99 -2.39
C GLU A 125 10.37 4.78 -2.70
N SER A 126 9.76 3.74 -2.09
CA SER A 126 8.33 3.50 -2.15
C SER A 126 7.83 2.79 -0.89
N ILE A 127 6.61 3.10 -0.49
CA ILE A 127 5.89 2.41 0.58
C ILE A 127 4.65 1.80 -0.05
N THR A 128 4.60 0.47 -0.10
CA THR A 128 3.38 -0.25 -0.45
C THR A 128 2.71 -0.71 0.85
N VAL A 129 1.54 -0.16 1.14
CA VAL A 129 0.72 -0.57 2.28
C VAL A 129 -0.35 -1.53 1.77
N THR A 130 -0.21 -2.81 2.10
CA THR A 130 -1.19 -3.84 1.74
C THR A 130 -1.96 -4.23 3.01
N ASN A 131 -3.25 -4.02 3.02
CA ASN A 131 -4.16 -4.40 4.12
C ASN A 131 -3.84 -3.78 5.49
N ASN A 132 -3.29 -2.58 5.55
CA ASN A 132 -2.99 -1.91 6.81
C ASN A 132 -3.92 -0.72 7.06
N THR A 133 -4.33 -0.59 8.31
CA THR A 133 -5.07 0.57 8.79
C THR A 133 -4.08 1.67 9.14
N ILE A 134 -4.16 2.82 8.48
CA ILE A 134 -3.46 4.04 8.89
C ILE A 134 -4.36 4.70 9.93
N THR A 135 -3.94 4.67 11.19
CA THR A 135 -4.78 5.15 12.31
C THR A 135 -4.72 6.65 12.55
N ASP A 136 -3.72 7.35 11.97
CA ASP A 136 -3.58 8.79 12.15
C ASP A 136 -3.71 9.55 10.82
N SER A 137 -2.66 10.10 10.29
CA SER A 137 -2.71 10.88 9.06
C SER A 137 -1.59 10.53 8.10
N LEU A 138 -1.90 10.46 6.81
CA LEU A 138 -0.91 10.42 5.74
C LEU A 138 -0.76 11.83 5.16
N ARG A 139 0.44 12.43 5.31
CA ARG A 139 0.79 13.68 4.65
C ARG A 139 1.65 13.39 3.43
N ALA A 140 1.10 13.63 2.23
CA ALA A 140 1.83 13.58 0.98
C ALA A 140 1.99 15.01 0.42
N THR A 141 3.13 15.31 -0.20
CA THR A 141 3.35 16.58 -0.92
C THR A 141 2.63 16.60 -2.26
N SER A 142 2.38 15.44 -2.84
CA SER A 142 1.61 15.25 -4.07
C SER A 142 0.94 13.88 -4.04
N ARG A 143 -0.19 13.78 -4.74
CA ARG A 143 -0.86 12.51 -5.02
C ARG A 143 -0.81 12.28 -6.52
N ASN A 144 -0.20 11.18 -6.94
CA ASN A 144 -0.22 10.75 -8.34
C ASN A 144 -1.32 9.70 -8.51
N ILE A 145 -2.22 9.95 -9.46
CA ILE A 145 -3.30 9.02 -9.83
C ILE A 145 -2.98 8.48 -11.23
N PRO A 146 -2.42 7.27 -11.34
CA PRO A 146 -2.04 6.70 -12.61
C PRO A 146 -3.27 6.17 -13.36
N VAL A 147 -3.83 6.96 -14.26
CA VAL A 147 -5.04 6.57 -15.01
C VAL A 147 -4.79 5.57 -16.14
N THR A 148 -3.54 5.40 -16.56
CA THR A 148 -3.20 4.53 -17.69
C THR A 148 -3.49 3.05 -17.46
N HIS A 149 -3.45 2.59 -16.22
CA HIS A 149 -3.78 1.21 -15.87
C HIS A 149 -5.27 0.91 -15.89
N LEU A 150 -6.14 1.93 -15.97
CA LEU A 150 -7.58 1.74 -16.09
C LEU A 150 -8.04 1.49 -17.54
N TYR A 151 -7.15 1.69 -18.52
CA TYR A 151 -7.51 1.51 -19.94
C TYR A 151 -7.74 0.02 -20.25
N GLY A 152 -8.96 -0.29 -20.73
CA GLY A 152 -9.37 -1.66 -21.02
C GLY A 152 -9.76 -2.50 -19.80
N GLU A 153 -9.78 -1.91 -18.61
CA GLU A 153 -10.23 -2.56 -17.40
C GLU A 153 -11.76 -2.66 -17.31
N SER A 154 -12.21 -3.55 -16.44
CA SER A 154 -13.64 -3.76 -16.21
C SER A 154 -14.27 -2.58 -15.49
N ALA A 155 -15.59 -2.43 -15.64
CA ALA A 155 -16.38 -1.45 -14.91
C ALA A 155 -16.14 -1.56 -13.39
N GLY A 156 -15.97 -0.41 -12.72
CA GLY A 156 -15.64 -0.33 -11.31
C GLY A 156 -14.15 -0.32 -10.98
N SER A 157 -13.23 -0.54 -11.96
CA SER A 157 -11.79 -0.31 -11.77
C SER A 157 -11.55 1.17 -11.47
N HIS A 158 -10.76 1.49 -10.45
CA HIS A 158 -10.73 2.83 -9.86
C HIS A 158 -9.43 3.18 -9.17
N GLU A 159 -9.27 4.49 -8.96
CA GLU A 159 -8.28 5.10 -8.05
C GLU A 159 -8.93 6.32 -7.40
N GLY A 160 -8.99 6.39 -6.07
CA GLY A 160 -9.56 7.56 -5.43
C GLY A 160 -10.02 7.38 -3.99
N ASP A 161 -10.93 8.24 -3.57
CA ASP A 161 -11.51 8.25 -2.24
C ASP A 161 -12.76 7.36 -2.21
N ILE A 162 -12.71 6.32 -1.38
CA ILE A 162 -13.74 5.26 -1.33
C ILE A 162 -14.43 5.29 0.03
N ILE A 163 -15.74 5.06 0.02
CA ILE A 163 -16.52 4.83 1.23
C ILE A 163 -17.19 3.46 1.18
N PHE A 164 -17.22 2.78 2.31
CA PHE A 164 -17.97 1.54 2.52
C PHE A 164 -19.18 1.87 3.39
N LEU A 165 -20.29 2.20 2.76
CA LEU A 165 -21.48 2.73 3.43
C LEU A 165 -22.75 2.07 2.90
N GLY A 166 -23.68 1.75 3.82
CA GLY A 166 -24.89 1.02 3.50
C GLY A 166 -24.63 -0.46 3.19
N SER A 167 -25.66 -1.17 2.81
CA SER A 167 -25.58 -2.57 2.35
C SER A 167 -26.55 -2.78 1.20
N THR A 168 -26.30 -2.07 0.10
CA THR A 168 -27.16 -2.09 -1.11
C THR A 168 -26.50 -2.94 -2.18
N ALA A 169 -27.29 -3.75 -2.88
CA ALA A 169 -26.84 -4.41 -4.11
C ALA A 169 -26.64 -3.33 -5.19
N THR A 170 -25.46 -3.34 -5.81
CA THR A 170 -25.04 -2.33 -6.78
C THR A 170 -24.52 -2.97 -8.06
N THR A 171 -24.41 -2.17 -9.11
CA THR A 171 -23.79 -2.57 -10.39
C THR A 171 -22.50 -1.77 -10.57
N ALA A 172 -21.38 -2.45 -10.75
CA ALA A 172 -20.08 -1.81 -10.94
C ALA A 172 -20.10 -0.80 -12.10
N GLY A 173 -19.51 0.38 -11.89
CA GLY A 173 -19.42 1.43 -12.90
C GLY A 173 -20.71 2.24 -13.14
N LYS A 174 -21.75 2.04 -12.32
CA LYS A 174 -22.96 2.87 -12.34
C LYS A 174 -22.94 3.93 -11.26
N LEU A 175 -23.63 5.07 -11.53
CA LEU A 175 -23.79 6.18 -10.61
C LEU A 175 -24.95 5.95 -9.66
N TYR A 176 -24.73 6.26 -8.37
CA TYR A 176 -25.72 6.15 -7.30
C TYR A 176 -25.81 7.43 -6.50
N HIS A 177 -26.98 7.70 -5.92
CA HIS A 177 -27.17 8.68 -4.87
C HIS A 177 -27.52 7.99 -3.53
N TYR A 178 -27.11 8.60 -2.41
CA TYR A 178 -27.35 8.07 -1.07
C TYR A 178 -28.63 8.64 -0.49
N LYS A 179 -29.60 7.79 -0.20
CA LYS A 179 -30.93 8.18 0.29
C LYS A 179 -30.98 8.38 1.80
N SER A 180 -32.02 9.07 2.25
CA SER A 180 -32.29 9.32 3.66
C SER A 180 -32.60 8.05 4.49
N ASP A 181 -32.93 6.94 3.83
CA ASP A 181 -33.16 5.64 4.47
C ASP A 181 -31.87 4.83 4.69
N GLY A 182 -30.72 5.37 4.28
CA GLY A 182 -29.42 4.71 4.44
C GLY A 182 -29.08 3.72 3.33
N THR A 183 -29.80 3.74 2.23
CA THR A 183 -29.52 2.90 1.05
C THR A 183 -29.04 3.72 -0.15
N TRP A 184 -28.46 3.04 -1.12
CA TRP A 184 -28.07 3.62 -2.40
C TRP A 184 -29.12 3.30 -3.45
N GLU A 185 -29.43 4.27 -4.33
CA GLU A 185 -30.29 4.12 -5.49
C GLU A 185 -29.56 4.64 -6.73
N GLU A 186 -29.78 4.03 -7.90
CA GLU A 186 -29.22 4.52 -9.14
C GLU A 186 -29.66 5.99 -9.36
N ALA A 187 -28.68 6.87 -9.56
CA ALA A 187 -28.95 8.30 -9.74
C ALA A 187 -29.62 8.54 -11.09
N ASP A 188 -30.61 9.46 -11.08
CA ASP A 188 -31.42 9.81 -12.26
C ASP A 188 -31.64 11.31 -12.26
N ALA A 189 -31.43 11.96 -13.40
CA ALA A 189 -31.60 13.40 -13.56
C ALA A 189 -33.06 13.85 -13.75
N ASP A 190 -34.02 12.95 -13.82
CA ASP A 190 -35.43 13.28 -14.04
C ASP A 190 -36.08 14.03 -12.87
N ALA A 191 -35.46 14.00 -11.68
CA ALA A 191 -35.90 14.76 -10.51
C ALA A 191 -34.75 15.01 -9.52
N ALA A 192 -34.89 16.10 -8.74
CA ALA A 192 -33.91 16.41 -7.70
C ALA A 192 -33.77 15.27 -6.66
N SER A 193 -34.86 14.63 -6.28
CA SER A 193 -34.89 13.55 -5.27
C SER A 193 -34.10 12.29 -5.65
N THR A 194 -33.76 12.12 -6.92
CA THR A 194 -33.04 10.97 -7.46
C THR A 194 -31.57 11.28 -7.80
N CYS A 195 -31.12 12.52 -7.65
CA CYS A 195 -29.72 12.90 -7.92
C CYS A 195 -29.18 14.02 -7.04
N ASP A 196 -29.88 14.40 -5.98
CA ASP A 196 -29.39 15.33 -4.97
C ASP A 196 -28.40 14.65 -3.99
N GLY A 197 -27.91 15.36 -3.00
CA GLY A 197 -27.07 14.83 -1.93
C GLY A 197 -25.77 14.19 -2.39
N LEU A 198 -25.40 13.10 -1.71
CA LEU A 198 -24.16 12.40 -1.93
C LEU A 198 -24.24 11.47 -3.15
N LEU A 199 -23.40 11.76 -4.14
CA LEU A 199 -23.23 10.89 -5.31
C LEU A 199 -21.96 10.03 -5.19
N ALA A 200 -22.02 8.80 -5.72
CA ALA A 200 -20.88 7.91 -5.80
C ALA A 200 -21.01 6.92 -6.96
N VAL A 201 -19.87 6.45 -7.48
CA VAL A 201 -19.85 5.37 -8.47
C VAL A 201 -19.61 4.04 -7.77
N ALA A 202 -20.42 3.03 -8.07
CA ALA A 202 -20.28 1.71 -7.50
C ALA A 202 -19.05 0.97 -8.04
N LEU A 203 -18.27 0.36 -7.14
CA LEU A 203 -17.04 -0.35 -7.46
C LEU A 203 -17.23 -1.86 -7.61
N GLY A 204 -18.42 -2.35 -7.34
CA GLY A 204 -18.77 -3.77 -7.46
C GLY A 204 -20.24 -4.03 -7.19
N THR A 205 -20.55 -5.24 -6.72
CA THR A 205 -21.92 -5.72 -6.59
C THR A 205 -22.60 -5.39 -5.24
N ASN A 206 -21.87 -4.79 -4.30
CA ASN A 206 -22.42 -4.38 -3.01
C ASN A 206 -21.64 -3.21 -2.40
N SER A 207 -22.36 -2.19 -1.95
CA SER A 207 -21.77 -0.95 -1.44
C SER A 207 -20.93 -1.13 -0.17
N ALA A 208 -21.27 -2.11 0.67
CA ALA A 208 -20.55 -2.36 1.93
C ALA A 208 -19.26 -3.19 1.73
N SER A 209 -19.23 -4.09 0.75
CA SER A 209 -18.09 -4.97 0.53
C SER A 209 -17.17 -4.54 -0.62
N SER A 210 -17.73 -3.96 -1.67
CA SER A 210 -16.96 -3.49 -2.84
C SER A 210 -16.58 -2.01 -2.73
N GLY A 211 -17.36 -1.23 -2.00
CA GLY A 211 -17.17 0.21 -1.83
C GLY A 211 -17.82 1.06 -2.92
N MET A 212 -17.87 2.35 -2.64
CA MET A 212 -18.42 3.41 -3.50
C MET A 212 -17.37 4.50 -3.67
N LEU A 213 -17.03 4.88 -4.90
CA LEU A 213 -16.07 5.94 -5.18
C LEU A 213 -16.75 7.30 -5.01
N LEU A 214 -16.22 8.12 -4.12
CA LEU A 214 -16.69 9.50 -3.91
C LEU A 214 -15.98 10.50 -4.81
N ARG A 215 -14.72 10.24 -5.14
CA ARG A 215 -13.88 11.12 -5.97
C ARG A 215 -12.66 10.38 -6.47
N GLY A 216 -12.32 10.57 -7.74
CA GLY A 216 -11.13 9.97 -8.35
C GLY A 216 -11.36 9.54 -9.79
N THR A 217 -10.57 8.57 -10.25
CA THR A 217 -10.75 7.97 -11.58
C THR A 217 -11.50 6.66 -11.48
N VAL A 218 -12.37 6.39 -12.41
CA VAL A 218 -13.14 5.14 -12.47
C VAL A 218 -13.50 4.78 -13.90
N THR A 219 -13.66 3.46 -14.15
CA THR A 219 -14.22 2.92 -15.38
C THR A 219 -15.73 2.70 -15.20
N LEU A 220 -16.52 3.38 -16.01
CA LEU A 220 -17.99 3.19 -16.05
C LEU A 220 -18.37 1.90 -16.77
N SER A 221 -19.63 1.49 -16.60
CA SER A 221 -20.22 0.37 -17.34
C SER A 221 -20.60 0.72 -18.79
N HIS A 222 -20.47 1.96 -19.20
CA HIS A 222 -20.81 2.51 -20.52
C HIS A 222 -19.85 3.63 -20.92
N ASP A 223 -19.88 4.03 -22.17
CA ASP A 223 -19.14 5.18 -22.71
C ASP A 223 -19.97 6.47 -22.52
N PRO A 224 -19.53 7.44 -21.70
CA PRO A 224 -20.32 8.62 -21.40
C PRO A 224 -20.20 9.75 -22.45
N GLY A 225 -19.16 9.73 -23.28
CA GLY A 225 -18.88 10.81 -24.25
C GLY A 225 -17.45 10.85 -24.75
N ALA A 226 -17.07 11.93 -25.41
CA ALA A 226 -15.75 12.11 -25.99
C ALA A 226 -14.70 12.60 -24.95
N LEU A 227 -13.43 12.40 -25.27
CA LEU A 227 -12.29 12.85 -24.45
C LEU A 227 -12.38 14.34 -24.13
N GLY A 228 -12.34 14.67 -22.86
CA GLY A 228 -12.39 16.05 -22.34
C GLY A 228 -13.80 16.60 -22.13
N ASP A 229 -14.85 15.88 -22.49
CA ASP A 229 -16.22 16.32 -22.27
C ASP A 229 -16.53 16.49 -20.78
N VAL A 230 -17.31 17.53 -20.48
CA VAL A 230 -17.97 17.70 -19.18
C VAL A 230 -19.09 16.67 -19.07
N LEU A 231 -19.17 16.01 -17.92
CA LEU A 231 -20.11 14.93 -17.70
C LEU A 231 -21.17 15.33 -16.67
N PHE A 232 -22.40 14.91 -16.94
CA PHE A 232 -23.58 15.19 -16.14
C PHE A 232 -24.25 13.89 -15.67
N VAL A 233 -25.07 13.97 -14.62
CA VAL A 233 -26.04 12.91 -14.30
C VAL A 233 -26.97 12.73 -15.50
N SER A 234 -27.21 11.49 -15.92
CA SER A 234 -28.10 11.17 -17.04
C SER A 234 -29.55 11.07 -16.60
N THR A 235 -30.49 11.28 -17.51
CA THR A 235 -31.90 10.89 -17.36
C THR A 235 -32.13 9.38 -17.53
N THR A 236 -31.09 8.63 -17.78
CA THR A 236 -31.09 7.15 -17.68
C THR A 236 -30.48 6.75 -16.34
N ALA A 237 -31.26 6.09 -15.51
CA ALA A 237 -30.84 5.73 -14.16
C ALA A 237 -29.49 5.00 -14.10
N GLY A 238 -28.60 5.46 -13.23
CA GLY A 238 -27.26 4.92 -13.02
C GLY A 238 -26.24 5.29 -14.10
N GLU A 239 -26.58 6.09 -15.10
CA GLU A 239 -25.67 6.50 -16.16
C GLU A 239 -25.13 7.94 -15.97
N ILE A 240 -24.04 8.21 -16.66
CA ILE A 240 -23.39 9.51 -16.76
C ILE A 240 -23.31 9.85 -18.25
N THR A 241 -23.55 11.10 -18.63
CA THR A 241 -23.62 11.52 -20.02
C THR A 241 -22.90 12.85 -20.27
N ALA A 242 -22.34 13.04 -21.48
CA ALA A 242 -21.82 14.32 -21.93
C ALA A 242 -22.94 15.28 -22.40
N THR A 243 -24.17 14.81 -22.54
CA THR A 243 -25.31 15.65 -22.93
C THR A 243 -26.02 16.14 -21.67
N ALA A 244 -26.04 17.45 -21.46
CA ALA A 244 -26.77 18.02 -20.31
C ALA A 244 -28.28 17.73 -20.46
N PRO A 245 -28.96 17.26 -19.39
CA PRO A 245 -30.41 17.12 -19.34
C PRO A 245 -31.11 18.42 -19.71
N SER A 246 -32.24 18.36 -20.45
CA SER A 246 -32.91 19.53 -20.97
C SER A 246 -34.43 19.48 -20.90
N GLY A 247 -35.02 18.42 -20.37
CA GLY A 247 -36.46 18.31 -20.10
C GLY A 247 -36.87 19.24 -18.94
N SER A 248 -38.12 19.71 -18.97
CA SER A 248 -38.65 20.51 -17.84
C SER A 248 -38.67 19.67 -16.57
N GLY A 249 -38.04 20.16 -15.50
CA GLY A 249 -37.85 19.46 -14.23
C GLY A 249 -36.59 18.61 -14.14
N ASP A 250 -35.85 18.42 -15.25
CA ASP A 250 -34.58 17.71 -15.23
C ASP A 250 -33.54 18.46 -14.42
N ILE A 251 -32.62 17.74 -13.87
CA ILE A 251 -31.52 18.27 -13.05
C ILE A 251 -30.20 18.24 -13.85
N VAL A 252 -29.61 19.39 -14.03
CA VAL A 252 -28.26 19.54 -14.61
C VAL A 252 -27.26 19.59 -13.47
N ARG A 253 -26.53 18.50 -13.24
CA ARG A 253 -25.48 18.37 -12.23
C ARG A 253 -24.22 17.82 -12.82
N ILE A 254 -23.11 18.57 -12.73
CA ILE A 254 -21.79 18.12 -13.21
C ILE A 254 -21.25 17.06 -12.25
N VAL A 255 -20.73 15.95 -12.82
CA VAL A 255 -20.15 14.85 -12.07
C VAL A 255 -18.69 14.58 -12.40
N GLY A 256 -18.15 15.21 -13.44
CA GLY A 256 -16.74 15.04 -13.80
C GLY A 256 -16.42 15.30 -15.24
N TYR A 257 -15.38 14.61 -15.72
CA TYR A 257 -14.82 14.77 -17.07
C TYR A 257 -14.47 13.42 -17.68
N CYS A 258 -14.70 13.29 -19.00
CA CYS A 258 -14.31 12.09 -19.74
C CYS A 258 -12.79 12.07 -19.98
N LEU A 259 -12.14 10.96 -19.62
CA LEU A 259 -10.69 10.76 -19.74
C LEU A 259 -10.29 9.84 -20.89
N HIS A 260 -11.24 9.11 -21.48
CA HIS A 260 -10.97 8.18 -22.56
C HIS A 260 -12.15 8.11 -23.52
N ALA A 261 -11.87 8.13 -24.84
CA ALA A 261 -12.91 8.29 -25.88
C ALA A 261 -13.87 7.10 -26.04
N THR A 262 -13.51 5.90 -25.57
CA THR A 262 -14.29 4.69 -25.85
C THR A 262 -14.29 3.68 -24.71
N GLY A 263 -13.71 4.01 -23.56
CA GLY A 263 -13.46 3.04 -22.50
C GLY A 263 -14.20 3.30 -21.19
N GLY A 264 -15.04 4.34 -21.15
CA GLY A 264 -15.78 4.68 -19.94
C GLY A 264 -14.95 5.25 -18.79
N GLN A 265 -13.64 5.54 -18.99
CA GLN A 265 -12.81 6.13 -17.96
C GLN A 265 -13.11 7.60 -17.78
N ILE A 266 -13.40 7.98 -16.53
CA ILE A 266 -13.72 9.36 -16.16
C ILE A 266 -12.89 9.83 -14.96
N TRP A 267 -12.74 11.14 -14.85
CA TRP A 267 -12.47 11.81 -13.59
C TRP A 267 -13.80 12.12 -12.91
N PHE A 268 -14.14 11.39 -11.87
CA PHE A 268 -15.34 11.61 -11.07
C PHE A 268 -15.06 12.61 -9.96
N ASN A 269 -15.78 13.71 -9.94
CA ASN A 269 -15.69 14.76 -8.92
C ASN A 269 -17.02 15.54 -8.92
N PRO A 270 -18.08 14.99 -8.34
CA PRO A 270 -19.41 15.56 -8.43
C PRO A 270 -19.48 16.93 -7.77
N ASP A 271 -20.13 17.89 -8.44
CA ASP A 271 -20.43 19.21 -7.87
C ASP A 271 -21.52 19.09 -6.80
N GLY A 272 -21.41 19.92 -5.76
CA GLY A 272 -22.47 20.08 -4.77
C GLY A 272 -23.66 20.90 -5.25
N ALA A 273 -23.49 21.68 -6.31
CA ALA A 273 -24.54 22.51 -6.90
C ALA A 273 -25.16 21.82 -8.12
N PHE A 274 -26.45 22.09 -8.32
CA PHE A 274 -27.20 21.67 -9.50
C PHE A 274 -28.25 22.72 -9.88
N VAL A 275 -28.77 22.62 -11.09
CA VAL A 275 -29.81 23.49 -11.62
C VAL A 275 -30.97 22.64 -12.14
N GLU A 276 -32.19 23.00 -11.79
CA GLU A 276 -33.40 22.42 -12.37
C GLU A 276 -33.80 23.19 -13.65
N VAL A 277 -34.09 22.44 -14.69
CA VAL A 277 -34.53 22.98 -15.96
C VAL A 277 -35.96 23.42 -15.85
N ALA A 278 -36.26 24.68 -16.24
CA ALA A 278 -37.60 25.27 -16.13
C ALA A 278 -38.63 24.68 -17.09
#